data_663658872787a7d6ad0849aa7d2f1b76
#
_entry.id   663658872787a7d6ad0849aa7d2f1b76
#
_cell.length_a   1.000
_cell.length_b   1.000
_cell.length_c   1.000
_cell.angle_alpha   90.00
_cell.angle_beta   90.00
_cell.angle_gamma   90.00
#
_symmetry.space_group_name_H-M   'P 1'
#
loop_
_entity.id
_entity.type
_entity.pdbx_description
1 polymer ?
#
loop_
_entity_poly.entity_id
_entity_poly.type
_entity_poly.pdbx_seq_one_letter_code
_entity_poly.pdbx_strand_id
1 'polypeptide(L)'
;NTLGGAGAEKALLELLKRFPKEQYEISLYVLLDQGELILQVPSHVKVLNREYSDASVLSREGKKVLNKKIWKRLWIHGAVFRNFPFLIRNTVAMIKKGKISPDKLLWRVMSDSGQVIREHYDMAIAYLEGGATYYVHDHVNADRKFTFLHVDYGFAGYTRELDKNCYPDFERIFTVSDEVKKSFVKAYPECSKDTYVFHNLIDQKEI
;
A
#
# COMPACT_ATOMS: atom_id res chain seq x y z
N ASN A 1 1.66 0.19 -3.77
CA ASN A 1 2.14 -1.17 -4.06
C ASN A 1 3.08 -1.19 -5.27
N THR A 2 2.63 -0.83 -6.47
CA THR A 2 3.42 -0.43 -7.64
C THR A 2 3.36 1.09 -7.78
N LEU A 3 4.16 1.69 -8.65
CA LEU A 3 4.07 3.12 -8.98
C LEU A 3 3.67 3.26 -10.47
N GLY A 4 2.49 2.71 -10.79
CA GLY A 4 1.90 2.76 -12.12
C GLY A 4 1.07 4.01 -12.37
N GLY A 5 0.46 4.12 -13.56
CA GLY A 5 -0.26 5.31 -13.99
C GLY A 5 -1.69 5.50 -13.43
N ALA A 6 -2.04 4.87 -12.29
CA ALA A 6 -3.35 5.03 -11.69
C ALA A 6 -3.49 6.34 -10.88
N GLY A 7 -4.73 6.70 -10.53
CA GLY A 7 -5.03 7.99 -9.92
C GLY A 7 -4.39 8.20 -8.54
N ALA A 8 -4.32 7.16 -7.72
CA ALA A 8 -3.69 7.24 -6.40
C ALA A 8 -2.18 7.53 -6.49
N GLU A 9 -1.48 6.87 -7.43
CA GLU A 9 -0.04 7.07 -7.64
C GLU A 9 0.26 8.47 -8.19
N LYS A 10 -0.58 9.00 -9.10
CA LYS A 10 -0.46 10.40 -9.55
C LYS A 10 -0.67 11.38 -8.40
N ALA A 11 -1.68 11.15 -7.56
CA ALA A 11 -1.92 11.95 -6.37
C ALA A 11 -0.77 11.89 -5.37
N LEU A 12 -0.09 10.74 -5.23
CA LEU A 12 1.14 10.62 -4.45
C LEU A 12 2.24 11.54 -5.00
N LEU A 13 2.46 11.54 -6.32
CA LEU A 13 3.48 12.40 -6.92
C LEU A 13 3.17 13.88 -6.68
N GLU A 14 1.91 14.28 -6.80
CA GLU A 14 1.48 15.65 -6.51
C GLU A 14 1.69 16.03 -5.04
N LEU A 15 1.44 15.09 -4.14
CA LEU A 15 1.73 15.27 -2.72
C LEU A 15 3.24 15.43 -2.48
N LEU A 16 4.07 14.56 -3.05
CA LEU A 16 5.53 14.61 -2.91
C LEU A 16 6.14 15.91 -3.43
N LYS A 17 5.63 16.47 -4.53
CA LYS A 17 6.08 17.75 -5.08
C LYS A 17 5.81 18.93 -4.13
N ARG A 18 4.81 18.82 -3.27
CA ARG A 18 4.38 19.90 -2.36
C ARG A 18 5.03 19.88 -0.99
N PHE A 19 5.72 18.80 -0.64
CA PHE A 19 6.48 18.77 0.61
C PHE A 19 7.68 19.73 0.54
N PRO A 20 7.86 20.62 1.55
CA PRO A 20 9.01 21.51 1.60
C PRO A 20 10.29 20.68 1.79
N LYS A 21 11.15 20.68 0.77
CA LYS A 21 12.41 19.91 0.76
C LYS A 21 13.42 20.36 1.84
N GLU A 22 13.27 21.58 2.34
CA GLU A 22 14.11 22.15 3.40
C GLU A 22 13.71 21.67 4.80
N GLN A 23 12.50 21.11 4.95
CA GLN A 23 11.95 20.68 6.23
C GLN A 23 11.88 19.16 6.39
N TYR A 24 11.85 18.42 5.27
CA TYR A 24 11.63 16.99 5.27
C TYR A 24 12.63 16.24 4.40
N GLU A 25 13.23 15.21 4.97
CA GLU A 25 13.93 14.16 4.23
C GLU A 25 12.95 13.05 3.88
N ILE A 26 12.58 12.93 2.61
CA ILE A 26 11.55 12.00 2.17
C ILE A 26 12.18 10.78 1.53
N SER A 27 11.80 9.61 2.02
CA SER A 27 12.15 8.33 1.42
C SER A 27 10.91 7.65 0.84
N LEU A 28 11.01 7.13 -0.37
CA LEU A 28 9.95 6.39 -1.05
C LEU A 28 10.35 4.92 -1.22
N TYR A 29 9.50 4.02 -0.77
CA TYR A 29 9.63 2.60 -1.04
C TYR A 29 8.39 2.08 -1.81
N VAL A 30 8.61 1.46 -2.95
CA VAL A 30 7.58 0.86 -3.79
C VAL A 30 7.59 -0.65 -3.57
N LEU A 31 6.55 -1.18 -2.94
CA LEU A 31 6.53 -2.57 -2.44
C LEU A 31 6.85 -3.62 -3.50
N LEU A 32 6.39 -3.48 -4.73
CA LEU A 32 6.62 -4.44 -5.83
C LEU A 32 7.71 -4.00 -6.83
N ASP A 33 8.48 -2.96 -6.51
CA ASP A 33 9.65 -2.48 -7.29
C ASP A 33 9.35 -2.21 -8.77
N GLN A 34 8.14 -1.75 -9.10
CA GLN A 34 7.76 -1.53 -10.50
C GLN A 34 6.77 -0.38 -10.68
N GLY A 35 6.92 0.31 -11.82
CA GLY A 35 5.97 1.30 -12.32
C GLY A 35 6.66 2.47 -13.01
N GLU A 36 6.06 2.95 -14.09
CA GLU A 36 6.58 3.99 -14.98
C GLU A 36 6.67 5.38 -14.33
N LEU A 37 5.87 5.64 -13.32
CA LEU A 37 5.87 6.95 -12.66
C LEU A 37 7.11 7.21 -11.79
N ILE A 38 8.00 6.23 -11.62
CA ILE A 38 9.26 6.42 -10.91
C ILE A 38 10.10 7.56 -11.52
N LEU A 39 10.00 7.74 -12.83
CA LEU A 39 10.72 8.78 -13.57
C LEU A 39 10.22 10.21 -13.26
N GLN A 40 9.04 10.31 -12.63
CA GLN A 40 8.42 11.57 -12.24
C GLN A 40 8.58 11.89 -10.75
N VAL A 41 9.22 11.00 -9.99
CA VAL A 41 9.50 11.22 -8.57
C VAL A 41 10.44 12.43 -8.43
N PRO A 42 10.10 13.42 -7.57
CA PRO A 42 10.95 14.58 -7.37
C PRO A 42 12.37 14.21 -6.92
N SER A 43 13.37 14.91 -7.42
CA SER A 43 14.78 14.61 -7.15
C SER A 43 15.21 14.70 -5.68
N HIS A 44 14.44 15.41 -4.85
CA HIS A 44 14.68 15.49 -3.40
C HIS A 44 14.13 14.28 -2.63
N VAL A 45 13.38 13.38 -3.28
CA VAL A 45 12.84 12.16 -2.69
C VAL A 45 13.82 11.00 -2.92
N LYS A 46 14.29 10.39 -1.85
CA LYS A 46 15.18 9.23 -1.89
C LYS A 46 14.39 7.95 -2.16
N VAL A 47 14.60 7.32 -3.31
CA VAL A 47 14.01 5.99 -3.62
C VAL A 47 14.84 4.91 -2.93
N LEU A 48 14.20 4.09 -2.10
CA LEU A 48 14.87 3.07 -1.28
C LEU A 48 15.01 1.71 -1.98
N ASN A 49 14.29 1.50 -3.08
CA ASN A 49 14.31 0.22 -3.80
C ASN A 49 15.70 -0.09 -4.34
N ARG A 50 16.27 -1.25 -4.01
CA ARG A 50 17.57 -1.72 -4.51
C ARG A 50 17.54 -2.11 -5.97
N GLU A 51 16.42 -2.71 -6.39
CA GLU A 51 16.14 -3.09 -7.79
C GLU A 51 14.80 -2.45 -8.14
N TYR A 52 14.67 -1.92 -9.34
CA TYR A 52 13.44 -1.31 -9.81
C TYR A 52 13.24 -1.55 -11.31
N SER A 53 11.99 -1.61 -11.75
CA SER A 53 11.61 -1.67 -13.17
C SER A 53 10.63 -0.54 -13.47
N ASP A 54 10.96 0.31 -14.42
CA ASP A 54 10.10 1.37 -14.95
C ASP A 54 9.06 0.88 -15.96
N ALA A 55 9.03 -0.43 -16.22
CA ALA A 55 8.05 -1.02 -17.12
C ALA A 55 6.63 -0.77 -16.64
N SER A 56 5.79 -0.19 -17.52
CA SER A 56 4.39 0.09 -17.22
C SER A 56 3.64 -1.17 -16.82
N VAL A 57 3.00 -1.14 -15.66
CA VAL A 57 2.19 -2.26 -15.14
C VAL A 57 0.97 -2.57 -16.02
N LEU A 58 0.60 -1.68 -16.92
CA LEU A 58 -0.50 -1.85 -17.86
C LEU A 58 -0.05 -2.54 -19.16
N SER A 59 1.23 -2.47 -19.50
CA SER A 59 1.78 -3.10 -20.70
C SER A 59 1.87 -4.62 -20.56
N ARG A 60 1.88 -5.32 -21.69
CA ARG A 60 2.03 -6.79 -21.73
C ARG A 60 3.36 -7.25 -21.14
N GLU A 61 4.43 -6.53 -21.47
CA GLU A 61 5.79 -6.80 -20.97
C GLU A 61 5.86 -6.51 -19.45
N GLY A 62 5.32 -5.38 -19.00
CA GLY A 62 5.32 -5.02 -17.59
C GLY A 62 4.51 -6.00 -16.75
N LYS A 63 3.38 -6.51 -17.23
CA LYS A 63 2.62 -7.59 -16.57
C LYS A 63 3.44 -8.87 -16.41
N LYS A 64 4.24 -9.24 -17.42
CA LYS A 64 5.15 -10.40 -17.31
C LYS A 64 6.23 -10.16 -16.24
N VAL A 65 6.82 -8.95 -16.22
CA VAL A 65 7.81 -8.57 -15.21
C VAL A 65 7.19 -8.63 -13.82
N LEU A 66 6.01 -8.04 -13.63
CA LEU A 66 5.29 -8.05 -12.36
C LEU A 66 4.99 -9.47 -11.88
N ASN A 67 4.46 -10.32 -12.75
CA ASN A 67 4.17 -11.70 -12.41
C ASN A 67 5.43 -12.47 -11.98
N LYS A 68 6.55 -12.29 -12.71
CA LYS A 68 7.83 -12.89 -12.34
C LYS A 68 8.32 -12.42 -10.97
N LYS A 69 8.16 -11.11 -10.67
CA LYS A 69 8.50 -10.54 -9.36
C LYS A 69 7.62 -11.11 -8.25
N ILE A 70 6.30 -11.17 -8.47
CA ILE A 70 5.36 -11.77 -7.50
C ILE A 70 5.75 -13.22 -7.22
N TRP A 71 5.99 -14.04 -8.25
CA TRP A 71 6.43 -15.42 -8.10
C TRP A 71 7.73 -15.54 -7.30
N LYS A 72 8.76 -14.73 -7.63
CA LYS A 72 10.02 -14.71 -6.87
C LYS A 72 9.78 -14.37 -5.40
N ARG A 73 8.93 -13.37 -5.12
CA ARG A 73 8.64 -12.88 -3.77
C ARG A 73 7.86 -13.86 -2.90
N LEU A 74 7.05 -14.74 -3.48
CA LEU A 74 6.36 -15.80 -2.72
C LEU A 74 7.34 -16.64 -1.91
N TRP A 75 8.56 -16.85 -2.41
CA TRP A 75 9.57 -17.70 -1.81
C TRP A 75 10.62 -16.93 -1.00
N ILE A 76 10.70 -15.61 -1.13
CA ILE A 76 11.64 -14.78 -0.38
C ILE A 76 11.31 -14.87 1.12
N HIS A 77 12.33 -15.08 1.94
CA HIS A 77 12.24 -15.21 3.40
C HIS A 77 11.20 -16.23 3.89
N GLY A 78 10.81 -17.19 3.04
CA GLY A 78 9.75 -18.15 3.39
C GLY A 78 8.37 -17.51 3.60
N ALA A 79 8.08 -16.37 2.95
CA ALA A 79 6.86 -15.58 3.17
C ALA A 79 5.58 -16.41 3.01
N VAL A 80 5.49 -17.28 2.01
CA VAL A 80 4.36 -18.21 1.84
C VAL A 80 4.20 -19.13 3.05
N PHE A 81 5.28 -19.72 3.52
CA PHE A 81 5.23 -20.67 4.64
C PHE A 81 4.80 -19.98 5.93
N ARG A 82 5.33 -18.79 6.21
CA ARG A 82 4.94 -18.00 7.39
C ARG A 82 3.46 -17.62 7.35
N ASN A 83 2.91 -17.38 6.16
CA ASN A 83 1.51 -17.01 5.98
C ASN A 83 0.60 -18.22 5.69
N PHE A 84 1.10 -19.44 5.68
CA PHE A 84 0.32 -20.62 5.29
C PHE A 84 -1.00 -20.79 6.07
N PRO A 85 -1.02 -20.73 7.43
CA PRO A 85 -2.26 -20.82 8.18
C PRO A 85 -3.25 -19.68 7.85
N PHE A 86 -2.73 -18.46 7.64
CA PHE A 86 -3.53 -17.30 7.24
C PHE A 86 -4.15 -17.52 5.85
N LEU A 87 -3.37 -17.99 4.88
CA LEU A 87 -3.83 -18.25 3.52
C LEU A 87 -4.95 -19.29 3.51
N ILE A 88 -4.77 -20.43 4.19
CA ILE A 88 -5.80 -21.49 4.27
C ILE A 88 -7.07 -20.93 4.88
N ARG A 89 -6.98 -20.33 6.08
CA ARG A 89 -8.17 -19.82 6.79
C ARG A 89 -8.96 -18.82 5.95
N ASN A 90 -8.28 -17.85 5.33
CA ASN A 90 -8.95 -16.82 4.55
C ASN A 90 -9.47 -17.36 3.20
N THR A 91 -8.77 -18.28 2.55
CA THR A 91 -9.27 -18.95 1.35
C THR A 91 -10.58 -19.71 1.65
N VAL A 92 -10.61 -20.49 2.72
CA VAL A 92 -11.85 -21.19 3.14
C VAL A 92 -12.96 -20.21 3.44
N ALA A 93 -12.68 -19.10 4.13
CA ALA A 93 -13.68 -18.07 4.41
C ALA A 93 -14.20 -17.40 3.12
N MET A 94 -13.35 -17.12 2.14
CA MET A 94 -13.74 -16.58 0.84
C MET A 94 -14.61 -17.55 0.04
N ILE A 95 -14.25 -18.85 0.01
CA ILE A 95 -15.05 -19.89 -0.64
C ILE A 95 -16.45 -19.95 -0.02
N LYS A 96 -16.55 -19.97 1.30
CA LYS A 96 -17.84 -19.97 2.02
C LYS A 96 -18.69 -18.73 1.70
N LYS A 97 -18.08 -17.58 1.46
CA LYS A 97 -18.76 -16.32 1.08
C LYS A 97 -19.03 -16.22 -0.43
N GLY A 98 -18.60 -17.18 -1.24
CA GLY A 98 -18.77 -17.18 -2.71
C GLY A 98 -17.98 -16.09 -3.44
N LYS A 99 -17.04 -15.42 -2.77
CA LYS A 99 -16.22 -14.35 -3.38
C LYS A 99 -14.74 -14.60 -3.11
N ILE A 100 -14.01 -15.04 -4.15
CA ILE A 100 -12.57 -15.30 -4.06
C ILE A 100 -11.82 -14.10 -4.63
N SER A 101 -10.95 -13.50 -3.84
CA SER A 101 -10.08 -12.37 -4.20
C SER A 101 -8.62 -12.72 -3.89
N PRO A 102 -7.92 -13.43 -4.80
CA PRO A 102 -6.56 -13.91 -4.55
C PRO A 102 -5.56 -12.79 -4.30
N ASP A 103 -5.75 -11.63 -4.93
CA ASP A 103 -4.94 -10.44 -4.72
C ASP A 103 -4.94 -9.99 -3.25
N LYS A 104 -6.09 -10.01 -2.59
CA LYS A 104 -6.21 -9.64 -1.16
C LYS A 104 -5.46 -10.59 -0.25
N LEU A 105 -5.44 -11.88 -0.58
CA LEU A 105 -4.65 -12.88 0.15
C LEU A 105 -3.15 -12.64 -0.02
N LEU A 106 -2.72 -12.30 -1.24
CA LEU A 106 -1.31 -12.15 -1.57
C LEU A 106 -0.68 -10.90 -0.95
N TRP A 107 -1.44 -9.85 -0.64
CA TRP A 107 -0.87 -8.62 -0.08
C TRP A 107 -0.07 -8.85 1.22
N ARG A 108 -0.50 -9.77 2.09
CA ARG A 108 0.29 -10.14 3.29
C ARG A 108 1.61 -10.79 2.92
N VAL A 109 1.57 -11.73 1.98
CA VAL A 109 2.79 -12.41 1.51
C VAL A 109 3.75 -11.43 0.85
N MET A 110 3.21 -10.49 0.04
CA MET A 110 4.03 -9.46 -0.60
C MET A 110 4.63 -8.49 0.41
N SER A 111 3.87 -8.10 1.44
CA SER A 111 4.37 -7.30 2.56
C SER A 111 5.54 -7.98 3.26
N ASP A 112 5.37 -9.24 3.66
CA ASP A 112 6.38 -10.02 4.38
C ASP A 112 7.61 -10.39 3.53
N SER A 113 7.51 -10.28 2.21
CA SER A 113 8.61 -10.46 1.27
C SER A 113 9.30 -9.15 0.87
N GLY A 114 8.87 -8.02 1.44
CA GLY A 114 9.42 -6.70 1.16
C GLY A 114 10.91 -6.59 1.53
N GLN A 115 11.57 -5.56 1.00
CA GLN A 115 12.94 -5.23 1.37
C GLN A 115 13.01 -4.89 2.87
N VAL A 116 14.01 -5.40 3.57
CA VAL A 116 14.24 -5.01 4.97
C VAL A 116 14.83 -3.60 5.00
N ILE A 117 14.09 -2.68 5.60
CA ILE A 117 14.51 -1.31 5.89
C ILE A 117 14.81 -1.25 7.40
N ARG A 118 16.04 -0.91 7.74
CA ARG A 118 16.51 -0.90 9.14
C ARG A 118 16.54 0.50 9.75
N GLU A 119 16.40 1.50 8.91
CA GLU A 119 16.37 2.89 9.30
C GLU A 119 15.14 3.16 10.18
N HIS A 120 15.29 4.06 11.15
CA HIS A 120 14.20 4.62 11.94
C HIS A 120 13.71 5.92 11.29
N TYR A 121 12.41 6.16 11.34
CA TYR A 121 11.78 7.35 10.78
C TYR A 121 10.90 8.04 11.82
N ASP A 122 10.87 9.37 11.81
CA ASP A 122 9.91 10.12 12.63
C ASP A 122 8.47 9.82 12.22
N MET A 123 8.25 9.55 10.92
CA MET A 123 6.94 9.27 10.36
C MET A 123 7.02 8.27 9.20
N ALA A 124 6.10 7.32 9.18
CA ALA A 124 5.89 6.42 8.05
C ALA A 124 4.45 6.51 7.54
N ILE A 125 4.31 6.62 6.22
CA ILE A 125 3.02 6.74 5.55
C ILE A 125 2.82 5.57 4.58
N ALA A 126 1.79 4.77 4.82
CA ALA A 126 1.31 3.82 3.83
C ALA A 126 0.31 4.54 2.91
N TYR A 127 0.72 4.84 1.69
CA TYR A 127 -0.11 5.63 0.77
C TYR A 127 -1.19 4.82 0.04
N LEU A 128 -1.26 3.51 0.25
CA LEU A 128 -2.28 2.62 -0.31
C LEU A 128 -2.67 1.57 0.72
N GLU A 129 -3.92 1.16 0.69
CA GLU A 129 -4.43 0.03 1.45
C GLU A 129 -3.79 -1.30 1.01
N GLY A 130 -3.94 -2.32 1.84
CA GLY A 130 -3.42 -3.66 1.58
C GLY A 130 -1.92 -3.77 1.78
N GLY A 131 -1.17 -4.16 0.75
CA GLY A 131 0.26 -4.47 0.87
C GLY A 131 1.11 -3.37 1.49
N ALA A 132 0.91 -2.12 1.08
CA ALA A 132 1.64 -0.97 1.63
C ALA A 132 1.28 -0.73 3.11
N THR A 133 -0.01 -0.78 3.46
CA THR A 133 -0.47 -0.64 4.84
C THR A 133 0.14 -1.73 5.73
N TYR A 134 0.10 -2.98 5.29
CA TYR A 134 0.67 -4.09 6.06
C TYR A 134 2.19 -3.98 6.19
N TYR A 135 2.88 -3.54 5.14
CA TYR A 135 4.32 -3.35 5.17
C TYR A 135 4.74 -2.26 6.16
N VAL A 136 4.07 -1.11 6.15
CA VAL A 136 4.36 -0.03 7.10
C VAL A 136 4.04 -0.46 8.52
N HIS A 137 2.92 -1.17 8.73
CA HIS A 137 2.55 -1.67 10.05
C HIS A 137 3.59 -2.64 10.61
N ASP A 138 3.94 -3.68 9.83
CA ASP A 138 4.67 -4.84 10.33
C ASP A 138 6.20 -4.70 10.21
N HIS A 139 6.71 -3.87 9.26
CA HIS A 139 8.12 -3.91 8.85
C HIS A 139 8.83 -2.55 8.86
N VAL A 140 8.13 -1.44 9.08
CA VAL A 140 8.76 -0.13 9.16
C VAL A 140 8.88 0.33 10.61
N ASN A 141 10.10 0.72 11.00
CA ASN A 141 10.36 1.31 12.31
C ASN A 141 10.15 2.82 12.23
N ALA A 142 9.09 3.32 12.90
CA ALA A 142 8.75 4.74 12.90
C ALA A 142 8.01 5.12 14.18
N ASP A 143 8.21 6.38 14.63
CA ASP A 143 7.53 6.92 15.80
C ASP A 143 6.03 7.09 15.57
N ARG A 144 5.66 7.52 14.36
CA ARG A 144 4.28 7.78 13.96
C ARG A 144 3.96 7.04 12.66
N LYS A 145 2.83 6.34 12.62
CA LYS A 145 2.39 5.61 11.41
C LYS A 145 1.04 6.13 10.94
N PHE A 146 0.97 6.45 9.66
CA PHE A 146 -0.25 6.89 8.97
C PHE A 146 -0.56 5.99 7.80
N THR A 147 -1.85 5.90 7.43
CA THR A 147 -2.27 5.11 6.26
C THR A 147 -3.35 5.82 5.47
N PHE A 148 -3.38 5.58 4.17
CA PHE A 148 -4.39 6.06 3.24
C PHE A 148 -5.24 4.92 2.68
N LEU A 149 -6.53 5.20 2.47
CA LEU A 149 -7.47 4.33 1.77
C LEU A 149 -8.05 5.08 0.56
N HIS A 150 -7.87 4.48 -0.60
CA HIS A 150 -8.31 5.04 -1.88
C HIS A 150 -9.54 4.32 -2.46
N VAL A 151 -9.98 3.23 -1.86
CA VAL A 151 -11.10 2.42 -2.33
C VAL A 151 -12.16 2.23 -1.25
N ASP A 152 -13.40 1.99 -1.66
CA ASP A 152 -14.42 1.52 -0.73
C ASP A 152 -13.98 0.19 -0.12
N TYR A 153 -13.77 0.20 1.19
CA TYR A 153 -13.18 -0.91 1.93
C TYR A 153 -13.99 -2.21 1.78
N GLY A 154 -15.31 -2.13 1.97
CA GLY A 154 -16.18 -3.30 1.90
C GLY A 154 -16.38 -3.79 0.47
N PHE A 155 -16.59 -2.88 -0.47
CA PHE A 155 -16.80 -3.21 -1.88
C PHE A 155 -15.54 -3.84 -2.50
N ALA A 156 -14.36 -3.33 -2.17
CA ALA A 156 -13.09 -3.87 -2.62
C ALA A 156 -12.75 -5.24 -2.03
N GLY A 157 -13.52 -5.72 -1.05
CA GLY A 157 -13.36 -7.06 -0.48
C GLY A 157 -12.32 -7.15 0.62
N TYR A 158 -11.93 -6.05 1.23
CA TYR A 158 -11.13 -6.06 2.44
C TYR A 158 -11.96 -6.50 3.64
N THR A 159 -11.31 -7.12 4.61
CA THR A 159 -11.92 -7.54 5.88
C THR A 159 -10.90 -7.44 7.01
N ARG A 160 -11.39 -7.30 8.24
CA ARG A 160 -10.53 -7.24 9.43
C ARG A 160 -9.62 -8.46 9.58
N GLU A 161 -10.08 -9.63 9.15
CA GLU A 161 -9.29 -10.87 9.17
C GLU A 161 -8.13 -10.81 8.18
N LEU A 162 -8.36 -10.25 6.97
CA LEU A 162 -7.31 -10.03 5.97
C LEU A 162 -6.27 -9.02 6.45
N ASP A 163 -6.74 -7.96 7.08
CA ASP A 163 -5.87 -6.91 7.62
C ASP A 163 -5.16 -7.32 8.91
N LYS A 164 -5.52 -8.46 9.51
CA LYS A 164 -5.06 -8.86 10.86
C LYS A 164 -5.30 -7.74 11.89
N ASN A 165 -6.35 -6.96 11.69
CA ASN A 165 -6.74 -5.85 12.55
C ASN A 165 -5.66 -4.77 12.74
N CYS A 166 -4.86 -4.46 11.73
CA CYS A 166 -3.72 -3.55 11.85
C CYS A 166 -4.09 -2.05 11.94
N TYR A 167 -5.29 -1.65 11.45
CA TYR A 167 -5.63 -0.23 11.36
C TYR A 167 -5.70 0.52 12.70
N PRO A 168 -6.14 -0.07 13.83
CA PRO A 168 -6.12 0.63 15.12
C PRO A 168 -4.74 1.05 15.62
N ASP A 169 -3.66 0.46 15.08
CA ASP A 169 -2.30 0.79 15.45
C ASP A 169 -1.73 2.00 14.67
N PHE A 170 -2.48 2.53 13.69
CA PHE A 170 -2.12 3.76 13.00
C PHE A 170 -2.65 4.98 13.76
N GLU A 171 -1.80 5.99 13.92
CA GLU A 171 -2.17 7.24 14.59
C GLU A 171 -3.22 8.04 13.80
N ARG A 172 -3.15 7.98 12.45
CA ARG A 172 -4.13 8.62 11.56
C ARG A 172 -4.40 7.73 10.36
N ILE A 173 -5.65 7.74 9.95
CA ILE A 173 -6.15 7.06 8.77
C ILE A 173 -6.78 8.10 7.86
N PHE A 174 -6.30 8.21 6.63
CA PHE A 174 -6.83 9.14 5.65
C PHE A 174 -7.64 8.41 4.59
N THR A 175 -8.79 8.94 4.25
CA THR A 175 -9.65 8.43 3.19
C THR A 175 -9.84 9.51 2.13
N VAL A 176 -9.96 9.13 0.87
CA VAL A 176 -10.02 10.09 -0.25
C VAL A 176 -11.41 10.72 -0.44
N SER A 177 -12.44 10.20 0.24
CA SER A 177 -13.78 10.76 0.25
C SER A 177 -14.58 10.37 1.51
N ASP A 178 -15.70 11.03 1.73
CA ASP A 178 -16.62 10.70 2.82
C ASP A 178 -17.23 9.29 2.65
N GLU A 179 -17.46 8.85 1.41
CA GLU A 179 -17.98 7.50 1.13
C GLU A 179 -16.98 6.43 1.55
N VAL A 180 -15.70 6.61 1.21
CA VAL A 180 -14.61 5.72 1.63
C VAL A 180 -14.50 5.70 3.15
N LYS A 181 -14.58 6.88 3.80
CA LYS A 181 -14.61 6.98 5.27
C LYS A 181 -15.78 6.21 5.87
N LYS A 182 -16.99 6.41 5.39
CA LYS A 182 -18.20 5.69 5.89
C LYS A 182 -18.05 4.18 5.74
N SER A 183 -17.58 3.71 4.60
CA SER A 183 -17.34 2.29 4.34
C SER A 183 -16.30 1.70 5.29
N PHE A 184 -15.18 2.41 5.49
CA PHE A 184 -14.11 1.98 6.39
C PHE A 184 -14.55 1.96 7.86
N VAL A 185 -15.16 3.05 8.35
CA VAL A 185 -15.64 3.15 9.75
C VAL A 185 -16.71 2.12 10.06
N LYS A 186 -17.52 1.68 9.09
CA LYS A 186 -18.44 0.56 9.28
C LYS A 186 -17.72 -0.74 9.67
N ALA A 187 -16.51 -0.96 9.13
CA ALA A 187 -15.69 -2.13 9.46
C ALA A 187 -14.83 -1.91 10.71
N TYR A 188 -14.41 -0.67 10.97
CA TYR A 188 -13.55 -0.25 12.09
C TYR A 188 -14.15 0.93 12.84
N PRO A 189 -15.27 0.73 13.59
CA PRO A 189 -15.93 1.84 14.31
C PRO A 189 -15.02 2.52 15.32
N GLU A 190 -14.11 1.79 15.94
CA GLU A 190 -13.12 2.29 16.89
C GLU A 190 -12.16 3.30 16.29
N CYS A 191 -11.89 3.22 14.99
CA CYS A 191 -10.99 4.15 14.29
C CYS A 191 -11.69 5.44 13.83
N SER A 192 -12.98 5.63 14.12
CA SER A 192 -13.76 6.76 13.59
C SER A 192 -13.18 8.13 13.93
N LYS A 193 -12.63 8.29 15.14
CA LYS A 193 -12.03 9.56 15.63
C LYS A 193 -10.70 9.88 14.93
N ASP A 194 -9.97 8.84 14.52
CA ASP A 194 -8.65 8.95 13.91
C ASP A 194 -8.70 8.82 12.38
N THR A 195 -9.90 8.79 11.80
CA THR A 195 -10.14 8.74 10.35
C THR A 195 -10.57 10.10 9.82
N TYR A 196 -9.80 10.63 8.88
CA TYR A 196 -9.98 11.94 8.26
C TYR A 196 -10.16 11.82 6.76
N VAL A 197 -10.92 12.73 6.16
CA VAL A 197 -11.00 12.84 4.70
C VAL A 197 -9.87 13.73 4.21
N PHE A 198 -9.09 13.21 3.25
CA PHE A 198 -8.03 13.93 2.56
C PHE A 198 -8.22 13.72 1.05
N HIS A 199 -8.80 14.71 0.38
CA HIS A 199 -9.02 14.63 -1.06
C HIS A 199 -7.71 14.58 -1.82
N ASN A 200 -7.68 13.75 -2.87
CA ASN A 200 -6.52 13.65 -3.73
C ASN A 200 -6.16 15.01 -4.34
N LEU A 201 -4.88 15.33 -4.27
CA LEU A 201 -4.34 16.52 -4.93
C LEU A 201 -4.27 16.24 -6.44
N ILE A 202 -4.85 17.16 -7.22
CA ILE A 202 -4.84 17.08 -8.69
C ILE A 202 -4.16 18.34 -9.20
N ASP A 203 -3.29 18.21 -10.19
CA ASP A 203 -2.78 19.37 -10.91
C ASP A 203 -3.88 19.87 -11.86
N GLN A 204 -4.40 21.08 -11.61
CA GLN A 204 -5.43 21.69 -12.43
C GLN A 204 -4.96 22.02 -13.86
N LYS A 205 -3.66 21.97 -14.12
CA LYS A 205 -3.09 22.21 -15.46
C LYS A 205 -3.10 20.96 -16.35
N GLU A 206 -3.39 19.80 -15.80
CA GLU A 206 -3.48 18.52 -16.54
C GLU A 206 -4.95 18.13 -16.87
N ILE A 207 -5.92 19.02 -16.59
CA ILE A 207 -7.33 18.88 -16.96
C ILE A 207 -7.61 19.81 -18.15
#